data_dd8b72539a40a0884aedcf7ab70cddc0
#
_entry.id   dd8b72539a40a0884aedcf7ab70cddc0
#
_cell.length_a   1.000
_cell.length_b   1.000
_cell.length_c   1.000
_cell.angle_alpha   90.00
_cell.angle_beta   90.00
_cell.angle_gamma   90.00
#
_symmetry.space_group_name_H-M   'P 1'
#
loop_
_entity.id
_entity.type
_entity.pdbx_description
1 polymer ?
#
loop_
_entity_poly.entity_id
_entity_poly.type
_entity_poly.pdbx_seq_one_letter_code
_entity_poly.pdbx_strand_id
1 'polypeptide(L)'
;KRPQLTEAQGIPLVTEPAPANTRDHTLLPATLDAYNDLEKALGPLPQHPRLGLDAGYDYRPVHDDLTARGIDAQITPRGARVPIQAGGRWVVERTNSWMNNFGKLRRCTERRRAAVEFYIALACVFVTVRYLIRRSWTFYRWDTRPRTPRIR
;
A
#
# COMPACT_ATOMS: atom_id res chain seq x y z
N LYS A 1 4.73 -13.40 -1.54
CA LYS A 1 4.72 -11.96 -1.84
C LYS A 1 3.44 -11.30 -1.36
N ARG A 2 3.44 -9.99 -1.28
CA ARG A 2 2.29 -9.17 -0.91
C ARG A 2 2.27 -7.94 -1.84
N PRO A 3 1.65 -8.05 -3.04
CA PRO A 3 1.37 -6.85 -3.81
C PRO A 3 0.55 -5.89 -2.96
N GLN A 4 0.93 -4.64 -2.95
CA GLN A 4 0.36 -3.64 -2.07
C GLN A 4 0.13 -2.33 -2.82
N LEU A 5 -1.08 -1.82 -2.75
CA LEU A 5 -1.46 -0.49 -3.15
C LEU A 5 -1.66 0.38 -1.91
N THR A 6 -1.04 1.56 -1.89
CA THR A 6 -1.20 2.51 -0.79
C THR A 6 -1.65 3.86 -1.33
N GLU A 7 -2.40 4.62 -0.54
CA GLU A 7 -2.58 6.03 -0.85
C GLU A 7 -1.29 6.83 -0.54
N ALA A 8 -1.25 8.10 -0.94
CA ALA A 8 -0.05 8.93 -0.91
C ALA A 8 0.58 9.12 0.49
N GLN A 9 -0.13 8.82 1.55
CA GLN A 9 0.36 8.94 2.93
C GLN A 9 0.72 7.59 3.57
N GLY A 10 0.56 6.48 2.82
CA GLY A 10 0.95 5.14 3.21
C GLY A 10 -0.14 4.34 3.90
N ILE A 11 -1.41 4.76 3.80
CA ILE A 11 -2.52 3.90 4.21
C ILE A 11 -2.66 2.77 3.18
N PRO A 12 -2.63 1.50 3.61
CA PRO A 12 -2.84 0.38 2.69
C PRO A 12 -4.29 0.38 2.19
N LEU A 13 -4.47 0.42 0.89
CA LEU A 13 -5.76 0.32 0.20
C LEU A 13 -6.05 -1.12 -0.18
N VAL A 14 -5.11 -1.77 -0.84
CA VAL A 14 -5.18 -3.17 -1.23
C VAL A 14 -3.90 -3.87 -0.82
N THR A 15 -4.03 -5.03 -0.21
CA THR A 15 -2.90 -5.91 0.10
C THR A 15 -3.37 -7.35 0.04
N GLU A 16 -2.83 -8.12 -0.89
CA GLU A 16 -3.20 -9.50 -1.09
C GLU A 16 -2.00 -10.45 -0.95
N PRO A 17 -2.21 -11.69 -0.48
CA PRO A 17 -1.16 -12.69 -0.50
C PRO A 17 -0.99 -13.25 -1.91
N ALA A 18 0.25 -13.35 -2.37
CA ALA A 18 0.60 -13.98 -3.63
C ALA A 18 1.79 -14.93 -3.46
N PRO A 19 1.92 -15.96 -4.31
CA PRO A 19 3.08 -16.85 -4.31
C PRO A 19 4.39 -16.07 -4.52
N ALA A 20 5.46 -16.49 -3.85
CA ALA A 20 6.73 -15.77 -3.89
C ALA A 20 7.38 -15.72 -5.27
N ASN A 21 7.12 -16.72 -6.11
CA ASN A 21 7.66 -16.87 -7.47
C ASN A 21 6.86 -16.14 -8.55
N THR A 22 5.71 -15.53 -8.22
CA THR A 22 4.92 -14.75 -9.19
C THR A 22 5.59 -13.42 -9.48
N ARG A 23 5.61 -12.99 -10.72
CA ARG A 23 6.15 -11.69 -11.13
C ARG A 23 5.21 -10.56 -10.70
N ASP A 24 5.76 -9.41 -10.26
CA ASP A 24 4.93 -8.33 -9.68
C ASP A 24 3.99 -7.71 -10.72
N HIS A 25 4.44 -7.51 -11.95
CA HIS A 25 3.60 -6.96 -13.02
C HIS A 25 2.40 -7.85 -13.39
N THR A 26 2.49 -9.18 -13.19
CA THR A 26 1.36 -10.09 -13.46
C THR A 26 0.29 -10.04 -12.36
N LEU A 27 0.61 -9.48 -11.19
CA LEU A 27 -0.32 -9.30 -10.08
C LEU A 27 -1.05 -7.95 -10.13
N LEU A 28 -0.55 -7.02 -10.94
CA LEU A 28 -1.10 -5.67 -11.01
C LEU A 28 -2.58 -5.63 -11.42
N PRO A 29 -3.05 -6.33 -12.47
CA PRO A 29 -4.46 -6.31 -12.86
C PRO A 29 -5.39 -6.71 -11.71
N ALA A 30 -5.11 -7.83 -11.03
CA ALA A 30 -5.90 -8.28 -9.88
C ALA A 30 -5.88 -7.26 -8.73
N THR A 31 -4.73 -6.60 -8.48
CA THR A 31 -4.62 -5.56 -7.46
C THR A 31 -5.47 -4.33 -7.82
N LEU A 32 -5.53 -3.96 -9.10
CA LEU A 32 -6.36 -2.85 -9.58
C LEU A 32 -7.86 -3.21 -9.57
N ASP A 33 -8.21 -4.46 -9.87
CA ASP A 33 -9.58 -4.93 -9.74
C ASP A 33 -10.06 -4.88 -8.28
N ALA A 34 -9.22 -5.33 -7.34
CA ALA A 34 -9.50 -5.21 -5.92
C ALA A 34 -9.56 -3.75 -5.44
N TYR A 35 -8.81 -2.83 -6.06
CA TYR A 35 -8.94 -1.40 -5.80
C TYR A 35 -10.31 -0.88 -6.26
N ASN A 36 -10.77 -1.25 -7.44
CA ASN A 36 -12.09 -0.85 -7.94
C ASN A 36 -13.22 -1.39 -7.06
N ASP A 37 -13.06 -2.58 -6.48
CA ASP A 37 -14.04 -3.14 -5.53
C ASP A 37 -14.19 -2.33 -4.24
N LEU A 38 -13.21 -1.48 -3.88
CA LEU A 38 -13.32 -0.57 -2.75
C LEU A 38 -14.44 0.45 -2.91
N GLU A 39 -14.83 0.78 -4.13
CA GLU A 39 -15.95 1.70 -4.42
C GLU A 39 -17.24 1.24 -3.73
N LYS A 40 -17.46 -0.07 -3.65
CA LYS A 40 -18.63 -0.66 -2.98
C LYS A 40 -18.68 -0.33 -1.49
N ALA A 41 -17.52 -0.14 -0.85
CA ALA A 41 -17.42 0.10 0.58
C ALA A 41 -17.17 1.57 0.93
N LEU A 42 -16.46 2.30 0.08
CA LEU A 42 -15.99 3.66 0.34
C LEU A 42 -16.77 4.74 -0.42
N GLY A 43 -17.62 4.35 -1.36
CA GLY A 43 -18.27 5.27 -2.30
C GLY A 43 -17.37 5.60 -3.49
N PRO A 44 -17.75 6.58 -4.34
CA PRO A 44 -17.08 6.85 -5.60
C PRO A 44 -15.59 7.07 -5.46
N LEU A 45 -14.81 6.35 -6.23
CA LEU A 45 -13.36 6.51 -6.33
C LEU A 45 -12.99 7.68 -7.28
N PRO A 46 -11.77 8.23 -7.19
CA PRO A 46 -11.29 9.24 -8.13
C PRO A 46 -11.40 8.76 -9.57
N GLN A 47 -11.93 9.59 -10.47
CA GLN A 47 -12.11 9.23 -11.89
C GLN A 47 -10.77 9.04 -12.63
N HIS A 48 -9.73 9.81 -12.24
CA HIS A 48 -8.39 9.75 -12.82
C HIS A 48 -7.35 9.59 -11.71
N PRO A 49 -7.25 8.39 -11.11
CA PRO A 49 -6.29 8.17 -10.05
C PRO A 49 -4.86 8.21 -10.61
N ARG A 50 -3.95 8.85 -9.86
CA ARG A 50 -2.54 8.84 -10.19
C ARG A 50 -1.84 7.69 -9.48
N LEU A 51 -1.12 6.85 -10.24
CA LEU A 51 -0.44 5.66 -9.73
C LEU A 51 1.06 5.71 -9.99
N GLY A 52 1.86 5.71 -8.92
CA GLY A 52 3.31 5.57 -9.01
C GLY A 52 3.74 4.10 -8.99
N LEU A 53 4.53 3.68 -9.97
CA LEU A 53 5.04 2.32 -10.08
C LEU A 53 6.56 2.34 -10.29
N ASP A 54 7.22 1.26 -9.86
CA ASP A 54 8.66 1.11 -10.06
C ASP A 54 9.00 0.60 -11.48
N ALA A 55 10.31 0.57 -11.81
CA ALA A 55 10.80 0.12 -13.11
C ALA A 55 10.49 -1.37 -13.40
N GLY A 56 10.10 -2.16 -12.40
CA GLY A 56 9.65 -3.54 -12.57
C GLY A 56 8.33 -3.65 -13.31
N TYR A 57 7.57 -2.57 -13.38
CA TYR A 57 6.29 -2.47 -14.10
C TYR A 57 6.41 -1.84 -15.49
N ASP A 58 7.61 -1.42 -15.91
CA ASP A 58 7.84 -0.81 -17.22
C ASP A 58 7.78 -1.85 -18.34
N TYR A 59 6.56 -2.27 -18.68
CA TYR A 59 6.21 -3.19 -19.76
C TYR A 59 5.03 -2.65 -20.55
N ARG A 60 5.08 -2.79 -21.87
CA ARG A 60 4.01 -2.31 -22.77
C ARG A 60 2.61 -2.78 -22.35
N PRO A 61 2.37 -4.08 -22.05
CA PRO A 61 1.04 -4.54 -21.62
C PRO A 61 0.55 -3.86 -20.33
N VAL A 62 1.46 -3.46 -19.43
CA VAL A 62 1.11 -2.71 -18.20
C VAL A 62 0.66 -1.29 -18.56
N HIS A 63 1.38 -0.61 -19.43
CA HIS A 63 0.99 0.73 -19.91
C HIS A 63 -0.36 0.71 -20.60
N ASP A 64 -0.61 -0.31 -21.48
CA ASP A 64 -1.86 -0.48 -22.20
C ASP A 64 -3.04 -0.71 -21.24
N ASP A 65 -2.89 -1.57 -20.21
CA ASP A 65 -3.92 -1.84 -19.19
C ASP A 65 -4.23 -0.60 -18.35
N LEU A 66 -3.19 0.12 -17.89
CA LEU A 66 -3.38 1.34 -17.09
C LEU A 66 -4.08 2.45 -17.89
N THR A 67 -3.73 2.59 -19.18
CA THR A 67 -4.39 3.53 -20.08
C THR A 67 -5.85 3.16 -20.31
N ALA A 68 -6.14 1.89 -20.53
CA ALA A 68 -7.51 1.38 -20.71
C ALA A 68 -8.39 1.62 -19.47
N ARG A 69 -7.78 1.62 -18.27
CA ARG A 69 -8.46 1.90 -16.99
C ARG A 69 -8.56 3.39 -16.66
N GLY A 70 -8.02 4.29 -17.49
CA GLY A 70 -8.00 5.73 -17.22
C GLY A 70 -7.09 6.15 -16.05
N ILE A 71 -6.07 5.35 -15.74
CA ILE A 71 -5.13 5.59 -14.65
C ILE A 71 -3.94 6.41 -15.16
N ASP A 72 -3.67 7.57 -14.52
CA ASP A 72 -2.46 8.38 -14.78
C ASP A 72 -1.25 7.70 -14.11
N ALA A 73 -0.51 6.92 -14.88
CA ALA A 73 0.58 6.11 -14.38
C ALA A 73 1.93 6.81 -14.49
N GLN A 74 2.64 6.91 -13.38
CA GLN A 74 4.02 7.38 -13.30
C GLN A 74 4.94 6.17 -13.08
N ILE A 75 5.42 5.57 -14.17
CA ILE A 75 6.32 4.42 -14.13
C ILE A 75 7.76 4.90 -14.30
N THR A 76 8.65 4.48 -13.38
CA THR A 76 10.08 4.77 -13.51
C THR A 76 10.64 3.98 -14.70
N PRO A 77 11.27 4.63 -15.70
CA PRO A 77 11.87 3.93 -16.83
C PRO A 77 12.97 2.96 -16.39
N ARG A 78 13.11 1.83 -17.08
CA ARG A 78 14.17 0.86 -16.80
C ARG A 78 15.55 1.49 -17.01
N GLY A 79 16.45 1.24 -16.07
CA GLY A 79 17.82 1.77 -16.12
C GLY A 79 17.96 3.20 -15.60
N ALA A 80 16.86 3.92 -15.36
CA ALA A 80 16.92 5.25 -14.76
C ALA A 80 17.25 5.14 -13.26
N ARG A 81 18.30 5.86 -12.83
CA ARG A 81 18.62 6.04 -11.41
C ARG A 81 17.82 7.21 -10.87
N VAL A 82 16.65 6.92 -10.32
CA VAL A 82 15.78 7.94 -9.71
C VAL A 82 15.86 7.80 -8.18
N PRO A 83 16.06 8.90 -7.44
CA PRO A 83 16.04 8.85 -5.98
C PRO A 83 14.73 8.26 -5.47
N ILE A 84 14.78 7.50 -4.38
CA ILE A 84 13.62 6.82 -3.80
C ILE A 84 12.50 7.81 -3.40
N GLN A 85 12.87 9.05 -3.10
CA GLN A 85 11.93 10.14 -2.78
C GLN A 85 11.16 10.63 -4.00
N ALA A 86 11.75 10.52 -5.20
CA ALA A 86 11.08 10.91 -6.41
C ALA A 86 10.03 9.84 -6.80
N GLY A 87 8.82 10.26 -7.07
CA GLY A 87 7.73 9.36 -7.47
C GLY A 87 7.00 8.65 -6.32
N GLY A 88 7.26 9.01 -5.06
CA GLY A 88 6.51 8.48 -3.90
C GLY A 88 6.79 7.02 -3.53
N ARG A 89 7.76 6.35 -4.16
CA ARG A 89 8.11 4.94 -3.89
C ARG A 89 8.41 4.64 -2.42
N TRP A 90 9.03 5.58 -1.72
CA TRP A 90 9.32 5.45 -0.29
C TRP A 90 8.06 5.22 0.56
N VAL A 91 6.89 5.63 0.07
CA VAL A 91 5.61 5.49 0.79
C VAL A 91 5.23 4.03 0.93
N VAL A 92 5.22 3.27 -0.17
CA VAL A 92 4.90 1.84 -0.14
C VAL A 92 5.96 1.04 0.61
N GLU A 93 7.24 1.40 0.50
CA GLU A 93 8.33 0.76 1.24
C GLU A 93 8.18 1.00 2.74
N ARG A 94 7.82 2.21 3.15
CA ARG A 94 7.52 2.54 4.54
C ARG A 94 6.34 1.71 5.08
N THR A 95 5.26 1.60 4.30
CA THR A 95 4.09 0.81 4.71
C THR A 95 4.44 -0.68 4.80
N ASN A 96 5.21 -1.21 3.87
CA ASN A 96 5.75 -2.57 3.96
C ASN A 96 6.60 -2.77 5.21
N SER A 97 7.43 -1.79 5.56
CA SER A 97 8.22 -1.81 6.80
C SER A 97 7.32 -1.86 8.04
N TRP A 98 6.26 -1.06 8.08
CA TRP A 98 5.30 -1.11 9.18
C TRP A 98 4.59 -2.45 9.29
N MET A 99 4.15 -3.03 8.17
CA MET A 99 3.52 -4.34 8.15
C MET A 99 4.50 -5.46 8.58
N ASN A 100 5.78 -5.34 8.26
CA ASN A 100 6.81 -6.29 8.68
C ASN A 100 7.13 -6.25 10.18
N ASN A 101 6.65 -5.26 10.93
CA ASN A 101 6.71 -5.26 12.39
C ASN A 101 5.75 -6.29 13.01
N PHE A 102 4.76 -6.77 12.27
CA PHE A 102 3.91 -7.88 12.70
C PHE A 102 4.63 -9.20 12.42
N GLY A 103 5.04 -9.89 13.48
CA GLY A 103 5.87 -11.11 13.42
C GLY A 103 5.29 -12.20 12.51
N LYS A 104 3.97 -12.36 12.48
CA LYS A 104 3.26 -13.30 11.61
C LYS A 104 3.36 -12.95 10.10
N LEU A 105 3.51 -11.69 9.76
CA LEU A 105 3.71 -11.26 8.37
C LEU A 105 5.17 -11.30 7.94
N ARG A 106 6.08 -10.97 8.86
CA ARG A 106 7.53 -11.00 8.60
C ARG A 106 8.04 -12.44 8.42
N ARG A 107 7.54 -13.35 9.25
CA ARG A 107 7.91 -14.78 9.26
C ARG A 107 6.67 -15.62 9.04
N CYS A 108 6.05 -15.46 7.86
CA CYS A 108 4.83 -16.18 7.53
C CYS A 108 5.12 -17.66 7.33
N THR A 109 4.73 -18.47 8.30
CA THR A 109 4.77 -19.94 8.26
C THR A 109 3.40 -20.54 7.98
N GLU A 110 2.38 -19.69 7.84
CA GLU A 110 1.01 -20.11 7.60
C GLU A 110 0.86 -20.70 6.19
N ARG A 111 0.17 -21.82 6.10
CA ARG A 111 -0.16 -22.49 4.84
C ARG A 111 -1.59 -22.20 4.37
N ARG A 112 -2.47 -21.82 5.30
CA ARG A 112 -3.86 -21.51 5.00
C ARG A 112 -3.98 -20.06 4.53
N ARG A 113 -4.46 -19.87 3.30
CA ARG A 113 -4.64 -18.55 2.70
C ARG A 113 -5.49 -17.63 3.58
N ALA A 114 -6.61 -18.12 4.11
CA ALA A 114 -7.49 -17.33 4.98
C ALA A 114 -6.78 -16.82 6.25
N ALA A 115 -5.86 -17.60 6.84
CA ALA A 115 -5.08 -17.15 7.99
C ALA A 115 -4.09 -16.03 7.61
N VAL A 116 -3.45 -16.14 6.43
CA VAL A 116 -2.56 -15.09 5.92
C VAL A 116 -3.34 -13.80 5.64
N GLU A 117 -4.50 -13.89 4.99
CA GLU A 117 -5.39 -12.77 4.70
C GLU A 117 -5.86 -12.09 5.98
N PHE A 118 -6.23 -12.87 7.00
CA PHE A 118 -6.59 -12.32 8.32
C PHE A 118 -5.47 -11.48 8.94
N TYR A 119 -4.23 -12.00 8.97
CA TYR A 119 -3.09 -11.25 9.51
C TYR A 119 -2.76 -10.01 8.69
N ILE A 120 -2.92 -10.06 7.38
CA ILE A 120 -2.76 -8.89 6.50
C ILE A 120 -3.82 -7.85 6.84
N ALA A 121 -5.10 -8.23 6.88
CA ALA A 121 -6.20 -7.31 7.21
C ALA A 121 -6.01 -6.68 8.59
N LEU A 122 -5.63 -7.46 9.59
CA LEU A 122 -5.34 -6.97 10.94
C LEU A 122 -4.21 -5.94 10.94
N ALA A 123 -3.12 -6.20 10.22
CA ALA A 123 -2.01 -5.26 10.10
C ALA A 123 -2.43 -3.97 9.39
N CYS A 124 -3.23 -4.06 8.32
CA CYS A 124 -3.80 -2.90 7.62
C CYS A 124 -4.65 -2.05 8.57
N VAL A 125 -5.51 -2.66 9.38
CA VAL A 125 -6.31 -1.95 10.39
C VAL A 125 -5.42 -1.20 11.37
N PHE A 126 -4.37 -1.84 11.92
CA PHE A 126 -3.46 -1.17 12.86
C PHE A 126 -2.71 -0.01 12.22
N VAL A 127 -2.23 -0.15 10.98
CA VAL A 127 -1.55 0.92 10.25
C VAL A 127 -2.49 2.10 10.04
N THR A 128 -3.72 1.83 9.59
CA THR A 128 -4.76 2.85 9.34
C THR A 128 -5.18 3.57 10.62
N VAL A 129 -5.49 2.83 11.69
CA VAL A 129 -5.88 3.41 12.98
C VAL A 129 -4.77 4.28 13.56
N ARG A 130 -3.51 3.83 13.51
CA ARG A 130 -2.37 4.66 13.95
C ARG A 130 -2.24 5.95 13.16
N TYR A 131 -2.45 5.89 11.85
CA TYR A 131 -2.44 7.07 11.01
C TYR A 131 -3.56 8.04 11.40
N LEU A 132 -4.80 7.54 11.54
CA LEU A 132 -5.96 8.36 11.93
C LEU A 132 -5.78 9.01 13.30
N ILE A 133 -5.26 8.28 14.28
CA ILE A 133 -4.94 8.83 15.61
C ILE A 133 -3.93 9.97 15.49
N ARG A 134 -2.84 9.78 14.73
CA ARG A 134 -1.83 10.83 14.54
C ARG A 134 -2.41 12.06 13.85
N ARG A 135 -3.23 11.84 12.82
CA ARG A 135 -3.92 12.91 12.08
C ARG A 135 -4.87 13.67 12.99
N SER A 136 -5.68 12.96 13.77
CA SER A 136 -6.56 13.56 14.77
C SER A 136 -5.79 14.43 15.77
N TRP A 137 -4.66 13.95 16.27
CA TRP A 137 -3.83 14.74 17.18
C TRP A 137 -3.23 15.99 16.52
N THR A 138 -3.00 16.00 15.24
CA THR A 138 -2.52 17.18 14.51
C THR A 138 -3.61 18.23 14.37
N PHE A 139 -4.85 17.81 14.10
CA PHE A 139 -5.98 18.72 13.87
C PHE A 139 -6.69 19.15 15.15
N TYR A 140 -6.73 18.28 16.16
CA TYR A 140 -7.46 18.49 17.42
C TYR A 140 -6.51 18.50 18.63
N ARG A 141 -5.35 19.09 18.46
CA ARG A 141 -4.35 19.19 19.53
C ARG A 141 -4.83 20.14 20.61
N TRP A 142 -5.06 19.61 21.81
CA TRP A 142 -5.27 20.44 22.98
C TRP A 142 -3.92 20.88 23.54
N ASP A 143 -3.79 22.18 23.87
CA ASP A 143 -2.53 22.75 24.40
C ASP A 143 -2.13 22.18 25.77
N THR A 144 -3.08 21.58 26.47
CA THR A 144 -2.96 21.01 27.82
C THR A 144 -2.69 19.50 27.85
N ARG A 145 -2.20 18.90 26.78
CA ARG A 145 -1.91 17.46 26.77
C ARG A 145 -0.95 17.06 27.89
N PRO A 146 -1.33 16.14 28.81
CA PRO A 146 -0.43 15.61 29.82
C PRO A 146 0.80 14.96 29.14
N ARG A 147 2.00 15.34 29.53
CA ARG A 147 3.23 14.67 29.10
C ARG A 147 3.30 13.33 29.81
N THR A 148 3.01 12.23 29.13
CA THR A 148 3.25 10.90 29.68
C THR A 148 4.75 10.71 29.84
N PRO A 149 5.25 10.41 31.06
CA PRO A 149 6.66 10.12 31.27
C PRO A 149 7.08 8.97 30.34
N ARG A 150 8.23 9.11 29.69
CA ARG A 150 8.81 7.97 28.97
C ARG A 150 9.21 6.93 30.01
N ILE A 151 8.65 5.74 29.92
CA ILE A 151 9.15 4.59 30.66
C ILE A 151 10.58 4.36 30.13
N ARG A 152 11.56 4.50 31.04
CA ARG A 152 12.98 4.21 30.77
C ARG A 152 13.22 2.72 30.84
#